data_1db8ab7707a5e613b953e03c37b3fa46
#
_entry.id   1db8ab7707a5e613b953e03c37b3fa46
#
_cell.length_a   1.000
_cell.length_b   1.000
_cell.length_c   1.000
_cell.angle_alpha   90.00
_cell.angle_beta   90.00
_cell.angle_gamma   90.00
#
_symmetry.space_group_name_H-M   'P 1'
#
loop_
_entity.id
_entity.type
_entity.pdbx_description
1 polymer ?
#
loop_
_entity_poly.entity_id
_entity_poly.type
_entity_poly.pdbx_seq_one_letter_code
_entity_poly.pdbx_strand_id
1 'polypeptide(L)'
;MPNNFIFPKEKLWSRRQILKIGLAGTSIMSGTALWQTLRNSARLRVKVPPWNATMQAQAALPTLNPMKLLRDFDYGTVKRENGRTIREFRLTAGTSEIQLNSSVSYNVWDLNGRIPGPTLRAKQGERVRVLFLNQAGHSHSLHFHGVHPAEMDGVRPVSHGKATIYEFDAEPYGVHLYHCHIEPVTRHIAKGLYGIFIIDPPQSRPPADEMVLVMAGYDVNDDNKNEYYAFNGLPHFYMNNPIRIYKDQLIRLYVLNIIEFDPAITFHLHANFFDVYRYGMSMTPAEKTDVVTMGIAERHIFEFAFRYPGKYMFHPHQDAIAENGCMGQFEVVTGKEDQS
;
A
#
# COMPACT_ATOMS: atom_id res chain seq x y z
N MET A 1 -34.91 -32.00 33.09
CA MET A 1 -34.81 -30.85 33.99
C MET A 1 -33.99 -29.76 33.25
N PRO A 2 -34.60 -28.65 32.85
CA PRO A 2 -33.84 -27.58 32.18
C PRO A 2 -33.27 -26.61 33.23
N ASN A 3 -31.95 -26.36 33.16
CA ASN A 3 -31.25 -25.34 33.95
C ASN A 3 -31.53 -23.95 33.34
N ASN A 4 -32.28 -23.13 34.09
CA ASN A 4 -32.44 -21.71 33.82
C ASN A 4 -31.21 -20.94 34.34
N PHE A 5 -30.37 -20.46 33.42
CA PHE A 5 -29.37 -19.44 33.75
C PHE A 5 -30.03 -18.05 33.68
N ILE A 6 -30.18 -17.41 34.82
CA ILE A 6 -30.63 -16.02 34.95
C ILE A 6 -29.40 -15.12 34.88
N PHE A 7 -29.28 -14.32 33.81
CA PHE A 7 -28.30 -13.25 33.75
C PHE A 7 -28.78 -12.03 34.56
N PRO A 8 -27.93 -11.38 35.37
CA PRO A 8 -28.31 -10.15 36.06
C PRO A 8 -28.49 -9.00 35.06
N LYS A 9 -29.58 -8.28 35.16
CA LYS A 9 -29.86 -7.07 34.37
C LYS A 9 -28.83 -5.99 34.71
N GLU A 10 -27.98 -5.63 33.76
CA GLU A 10 -27.12 -4.47 33.86
C GLU A 10 -27.95 -3.18 33.94
N LYS A 11 -27.69 -2.39 34.98
CA LYS A 11 -28.28 -1.08 35.18
C LYS A 11 -27.69 -0.09 34.18
N LEU A 12 -28.43 0.23 33.14
CA LEU A 12 -28.10 1.33 32.22
C LEU A 12 -28.17 2.67 32.95
N TRP A 13 -27.01 3.33 33.08
CA TRP A 13 -26.93 4.66 33.66
C TRP A 13 -27.38 5.73 32.65
N SER A 14 -28.24 6.66 33.09
CA SER A 14 -28.70 7.75 32.24
C SER A 14 -27.59 8.79 32.02
N ARG A 15 -27.62 9.47 30.86
CA ARG A 15 -26.66 10.55 30.50
C ARG A 15 -26.50 11.61 31.60
N ARG A 16 -27.54 11.88 32.40
CA ARG A 16 -27.50 12.82 33.53
C ARG A 16 -26.72 12.28 34.74
N GLN A 17 -26.59 10.98 34.93
CA GLN A 17 -25.81 10.39 36.03
C GLN A 17 -24.34 10.35 35.72
N ILE A 18 -23.96 10.20 34.45
CA ILE A 18 -22.55 10.23 34.00
C ILE A 18 -21.97 11.66 34.17
N LEU A 19 -22.78 12.70 33.91
CA LEU A 19 -22.33 14.09 34.06
C LEU A 19 -22.11 14.55 35.52
N LYS A 20 -22.68 13.87 36.53
CA LYS A 20 -22.50 14.20 37.92
C LYS A 20 -21.26 13.58 38.58
N ILE A 21 -20.66 12.57 37.99
CA ILE A 21 -19.44 11.91 38.51
C ILE A 21 -18.17 12.63 38.00
N GLY A 22 -18.26 13.42 36.95
CA GLY A 22 -17.14 14.19 36.37
C GLY A 22 -16.76 15.49 37.10
N LEU A 23 -17.48 15.88 38.17
CA LEU A 23 -17.30 17.20 38.81
C LEU A 23 -16.73 17.16 40.24
N ALA A 24 -16.28 16.01 40.73
CA ALA A 24 -15.64 15.89 42.03
C ALA A 24 -14.24 15.28 41.89
N GLY A 25 -13.26 16.12 41.68
CA GLY A 25 -11.85 15.76 41.83
C GLY A 25 -10.98 15.92 40.59
N THR A 26 -10.75 17.14 40.14
CA THR A 26 -9.55 17.48 39.38
C THR A 26 -9.02 18.83 39.83
N SER A 27 -7.92 18.78 40.55
CA SER A 27 -7.04 19.93 40.68
C SER A 27 -6.58 20.29 39.26
N ILE A 28 -6.89 21.51 38.85
CA ILE A 28 -6.47 22.07 37.54
C ILE A 28 -4.95 22.25 37.60
N MET A 29 -4.21 21.25 37.11
CA MET A 29 -2.85 21.51 36.64
C MET A 29 -2.99 22.18 35.26
N SER A 30 -2.55 23.46 35.24
CA SER A 30 -2.61 24.33 34.08
C SER A 30 -1.98 23.63 32.84
N GLY A 31 -2.70 23.65 31.71
CA GLY A 31 -2.29 23.04 30.43
C GLY A 31 -0.96 23.52 29.84
N THR A 32 -0.28 24.46 30.49
CA THR A 32 1.05 24.98 30.15
C THR A 32 2.19 24.00 30.50
N ALA A 33 2.04 23.16 31.54
CA ALA A 33 3.08 22.23 31.96
C ALA A 33 3.12 21.00 31.06
N LEU A 34 1.98 20.54 30.55
CA LEU A 34 1.94 19.39 29.61
C LEU A 34 2.51 19.78 28.23
N TRP A 35 2.29 21.02 27.79
CA TRP A 35 2.86 21.57 26.57
C TRP A 35 4.38 21.78 26.63
N GLN A 36 4.93 22.07 27.78
CA GLN A 36 6.38 22.23 27.95
C GLN A 36 7.12 20.91 28.04
N THR A 37 6.54 19.83 28.59
CA THR A 37 7.14 18.51 28.61
C THR A 37 7.16 17.87 27.20
N LEU A 38 6.19 18.14 26.34
CA LEU A 38 6.20 17.71 24.94
C LEU A 38 7.20 18.54 24.09
N ARG A 39 7.58 19.73 24.51
CA ARG A 39 8.59 20.57 23.85
C ARG A 39 10.03 20.13 24.14
N ASN A 40 10.25 19.42 25.22
CA ASN A 40 11.59 18.96 25.66
C ASN A 40 11.88 17.49 25.34
N SER A 41 10.96 16.75 24.72
CA SER A 41 11.31 15.46 24.12
C SER A 41 12.34 15.72 23.04
N ALA A 42 13.53 15.20 23.26
CA ALA A 42 14.76 15.40 22.53
C ALA A 42 14.50 15.62 21.03
N ARG A 43 14.86 16.80 20.53
CA ARG A 43 15.10 17.02 19.12
C ARG A 43 16.23 16.05 18.73
N LEU A 44 15.87 14.84 18.33
CA LEU A 44 16.76 14.04 17.48
C LEU A 44 16.98 14.91 16.23
N ARG A 45 18.04 15.68 16.25
CA ARG A 45 18.58 16.31 15.05
C ARG A 45 19.17 15.18 14.21
N VAL A 46 18.29 14.44 13.54
CA VAL A 46 18.72 13.56 12.47
C VAL A 46 19.39 14.48 11.45
N LYS A 47 20.72 14.40 11.36
CA LYS A 47 21.46 15.07 10.29
C LYS A 47 21.02 14.39 9.00
N VAL A 48 20.06 14.99 8.30
CA VAL A 48 19.74 14.60 6.92
C VAL A 48 21.03 14.84 6.13
N PRO A 49 21.62 13.80 5.53
CA PRO A 49 22.82 14.01 4.69
C PRO A 49 22.46 15.02 3.60
N PRO A 50 23.43 15.84 3.14
CA PRO A 50 23.17 16.82 2.10
C PRO A 50 22.58 16.10 0.88
N TRP A 51 21.36 16.48 0.53
CA TRP A 51 20.70 16.00 -0.65
C TRP A 51 21.41 16.64 -1.83
N ASN A 52 22.25 15.86 -2.55
CA ASN A 52 22.96 16.40 -3.69
C ASN A 52 21.97 16.89 -4.73
N ALA A 53 22.09 18.16 -5.09
CA ALA A 53 21.26 18.88 -6.07
C ALA A 53 21.26 18.28 -7.49
N THR A 54 22.05 17.24 -7.73
CA THR A 54 22.10 16.49 -9.01
C THR A 54 20.84 15.70 -9.32
N MET A 55 19.88 15.58 -8.38
CA MET A 55 18.55 15.01 -8.67
C MET A 55 17.52 16.06 -9.16
N GLN A 56 17.94 17.32 -9.42
CA GLN A 56 17.02 18.40 -9.80
C GLN A 56 16.57 18.40 -11.28
N ALA A 57 17.13 17.58 -12.11
CA ALA A 57 16.70 17.49 -13.50
C ALA A 57 15.89 16.22 -13.71
N GLN A 58 14.67 16.20 -13.20
CA GLN A 58 13.74 15.19 -13.67
C GLN A 58 13.23 15.66 -15.03
N ALA A 59 13.89 15.13 -16.06
CA ALA A 59 13.37 15.12 -17.41
C ALA A 59 11.89 14.67 -17.40
N ALA A 60 11.15 15.06 -18.44
CA ALA A 60 9.78 14.66 -18.70
C ALA A 60 9.51 13.24 -18.16
N LEU A 61 8.45 13.09 -17.33
CA LEU A 61 8.08 11.86 -16.69
C LEU A 61 8.19 10.69 -17.66
N PRO A 62 8.84 9.58 -17.27
CA PRO A 62 8.75 8.38 -18.06
C PRO A 62 7.27 8.03 -18.16
N THR A 63 6.79 7.79 -19.39
CA THR A 63 5.42 7.35 -19.64
C THR A 63 5.12 6.20 -18.68
N LEU A 64 4.10 6.33 -17.84
CA LEU A 64 3.71 5.30 -16.88
C LEU A 64 3.51 3.97 -17.63
N ASN A 65 4.24 2.95 -17.26
CA ASN A 65 4.18 1.64 -17.88
C ASN A 65 3.88 0.56 -16.84
N PRO A 66 2.59 0.18 -16.66
CA PRO A 66 2.20 -0.84 -15.69
C PRO A 66 2.91 -2.19 -15.86
N MET A 67 3.30 -2.59 -17.09
CA MET A 67 4.02 -3.83 -17.31
C MET A 67 5.41 -3.83 -16.65
N LYS A 68 6.08 -2.68 -16.62
CA LYS A 68 7.35 -2.54 -15.89
C LYS A 68 7.15 -2.56 -14.39
N LEU A 69 6.04 -1.96 -13.89
CA LEU A 69 5.74 -1.92 -12.47
C LEU A 69 5.43 -3.31 -11.89
N LEU A 70 4.91 -4.20 -12.72
CA LEU A 70 4.45 -5.52 -12.33
C LEU A 70 5.52 -6.37 -11.61
N ARG A 71 6.79 -6.27 -12.03
CA ARG A 71 7.92 -7.04 -11.47
C ARG A 71 9.07 -6.17 -10.96
N ASP A 72 8.79 -4.89 -10.68
CA ASP A 72 9.79 -3.93 -10.23
C ASP A 72 9.79 -3.84 -8.70
N PHE A 73 10.69 -4.59 -8.07
CA PHE A 73 10.90 -4.61 -6.63
C PHE A 73 12.13 -3.77 -6.27
N ASP A 74 11.93 -2.75 -5.45
CA ASP A 74 13.02 -1.94 -4.90
C ASP A 74 13.59 -2.64 -3.66
N TYR A 75 14.79 -3.15 -3.79
CA TYR A 75 15.53 -3.79 -2.69
C TYR A 75 16.35 -2.79 -1.87
N GLY A 76 16.29 -1.49 -2.18
CA GLY A 76 17.03 -0.45 -1.50
C GLY A 76 18.55 -0.66 -1.53
N THR A 77 19.25 0.14 -0.72
CA THR A 77 20.69 0.03 -0.52
C THR A 77 20.98 -0.61 0.84
N VAL A 78 21.83 -1.64 0.86
CA VAL A 78 22.23 -2.31 2.11
C VAL A 78 23.45 -1.62 2.69
N LYS A 79 23.37 -1.25 3.97
CA LYS A 79 24.47 -0.69 4.77
C LYS A 79 24.65 -1.52 6.05
N ARG A 80 25.81 -1.41 6.68
CA ARG A 80 26.05 -1.96 8.01
C ARG A 80 26.41 -0.84 8.97
N GLU A 81 25.63 -0.71 10.05
CA GLU A 81 25.86 0.29 11.10
C GLU A 81 25.73 -0.41 12.46
N ASN A 82 26.74 -0.27 13.32
CA ASN A 82 26.75 -0.86 14.68
C ASN A 82 26.40 -2.37 14.70
N GLY A 83 26.90 -3.13 13.72
CA GLY A 83 26.66 -4.57 13.61
C GLY A 83 25.29 -4.97 13.04
N ARG A 84 24.39 -4.02 12.79
CA ARG A 84 23.06 -4.26 12.19
C ARG A 84 23.08 -4.02 10.68
N THR A 85 22.26 -4.78 9.97
CA THR A 85 21.97 -4.53 8.56
C THR A 85 20.90 -3.44 8.48
N ILE A 86 21.19 -2.35 7.78
CA ILE A 86 20.28 -1.26 7.46
C ILE A 86 19.92 -1.36 5.99
N ARG A 87 18.63 -1.40 5.68
CA ARG A 87 18.13 -1.30 4.31
C ARG A 87 17.55 0.08 4.09
N GLU A 88 18.21 0.86 3.25
CA GLU A 88 17.87 2.26 3.00
C GLU A 88 17.12 2.41 1.68
N PHE A 89 15.96 3.07 1.73
CA PHE A 89 15.15 3.45 0.58
C PHE A 89 15.09 4.96 0.44
N ARG A 90 14.79 5.44 -0.77
CA ARG A 90 14.59 6.85 -1.07
C ARG A 90 13.25 7.04 -1.74
N LEU A 91 12.37 7.83 -1.12
CA LEU A 91 11.07 8.17 -1.67
C LEU A 91 10.95 9.70 -1.79
N THR A 92 10.57 10.15 -2.97
CA THR A 92 10.30 11.56 -3.25
C THR A 92 8.84 11.70 -3.66
N ALA A 93 8.08 12.51 -2.92
CA ALA A 93 6.75 12.90 -3.35
C ALA A 93 6.84 13.96 -4.44
N GLY A 94 6.10 13.77 -5.51
CA GLY A 94 6.03 14.66 -6.66
C GLY A 94 4.59 14.88 -7.13
N THR A 95 4.45 15.59 -8.24
CA THR A 95 3.18 15.79 -8.96
C THR A 95 3.40 15.44 -10.42
N SER A 96 2.50 14.62 -10.95
CA SER A 96 2.55 14.13 -12.33
C SER A 96 1.17 14.22 -12.97
N GLU A 97 1.13 14.09 -14.29
CA GLU A 97 -0.10 13.89 -15.04
C GLU A 97 -0.07 12.50 -15.68
N ILE A 98 -1.16 11.77 -15.58
CA ILE A 98 -1.37 10.49 -16.28
C ILE A 98 -2.54 10.60 -17.24
N GLN A 99 -2.47 9.84 -18.34
CA GLN A 99 -3.54 9.76 -19.32
C GLN A 99 -4.40 8.54 -19.00
N LEU A 100 -5.64 8.76 -18.51
CA LEU A 100 -6.57 7.66 -18.19
C LEU A 100 -7.20 7.05 -19.44
N ASN A 101 -7.47 7.88 -20.45
CA ASN A 101 -7.90 7.47 -21.79
C ASN A 101 -7.52 8.56 -22.82
N SER A 102 -7.95 8.43 -24.06
CA SER A 102 -7.60 9.39 -25.15
C SER A 102 -8.05 10.83 -24.91
N SER A 103 -8.98 11.09 -23.99
CA SER A 103 -9.60 12.40 -23.75
C SER A 103 -9.49 12.89 -22.31
N VAL A 104 -9.06 12.04 -21.36
CA VAL A 104 -9.04 12.37 -19.94
C VAL A 104 -7.63 12.24 -19.38
N SER A 105 -7.04 13.40 -19.04
CA SER A 105 -5.84 13.51 -18.22
C SER A 105 -6.21 13.64 -16.76
N TYR A 106 -5.36 13.14 -15.86
CA TYR A 106 -5.55 13.25 -14.43
C TYR A 106 -4.27 13.60 -13.70
N ASN A 107 -4.34 14.67 -12.90
CA ASN A 107 -3.21 15.08 -12.07
C ASN A 107 -3.12 14.18 -10.83
N VAL A 108 -2.00 13.51 -10.68
CA VAL A 108 -1.69 12.63 -9.55
C VAL A 108 -0.59 13.22 -8.68
N TRP A 109 -0.59 12.83 -7.41
CA TRP A 109 0.59 12.93 -6.56
C TRP A 109 1.29 11.60 -6.58
N ASP A 110 2.56 11.61 -6.85
CA ASP A 110 3.33 10.42 -7.11
C ASP A 110 4.44 10.19 -6.06
N LEU A 111 4.98 8.98 -6.05
CA LEU A 111 6.19 8.65 -5.32
C LEU A 111 7.25 8.15 -6.32
N ASN A 112 8.35 8.90 -6.42
CA ASN A 112 9.43 8.66 -7.40
C ASN A 112 8.95 8.72 -8.86
N GLY A 113 8.00 9.62 -9.19
CA GLY A 113 7.49 9.81 -10.55
C GLY A 113 6.63 8.65 -11.06
N ARG A 114 5.98 7.88 -10.16
CA ARG A 114 5.16 6.73 -10.54
C ARG A 114 3.98 6.53 -9.59
N ILE A 115 2.93 5.87 -10.11
CA ILE A 115 1.76 5.42 -9.38
C ILE A 115 1.38 3.99 -9.84
N PRO A 116 1.25 3.01 -8.93
CA PRO A 116 1.64 3.07 -7.52
C PRO A 116 3.12 3.42 -7.33
N GLY A 117 3.47 3.94 -6.15
CA GLY A 117 4.86 4.15 -5.73
C GLY A 117 5.69 2.85 -5.78
N PRO A 118 7.01 2.93 -5.55
CA PRO A 118 7.90 1.77 -5.57
C PRO A 118 7.42 0.64 -4.65
N THR A 119 7.50 -0.61 -5.12
CA THR A 119 7.31 -1.78 -4.26
C THR A 119 8.59 -2.02 -3.48
N LEU A 120 8.62 -1.56 -2.23
CA LEU A 120 9.78 -1.73 -1.36
C LEU A 120 9.88 -3.19 -0.88
N ARG A 121 11.10 -3.71 -0.75
CA ARG A 121 11.31 -5.08 -0.27
C ARG A 121 12.50 -5.20 0.68
N ALA A 122 12.25 -5.76 1.87
CA ALA A 122 13.24 -6.00 2.91
C ALA A 122 13.13 -7.43 3.42
N LYS A 123 14.09 -7.87 4.24
CA LYS A 123 14.02 -9.15 4.96
C LYS A 123 13.66 -8.91 6.41
N GLN A 124 12.89 -9.82 7.00
CA GLN A 124 12.60 -9.75 8.43
C GLN A 124 13.89 -9.66 9.25
N GLY A 125 13.88 -8.77 10.27
CA GLY A 125 15.01 -8.51 11.15
C GLY A 125 16.01 -7.45 10.64
N GLU A 126 15.86 -6.95 9.40
CA GLU A 126 16.63 -5.80 8.95
C GLU A 126 16.10 -4.51 9.59
N ARG A 127 16.97 -3.52 9.76
CA ARG A 127 16.54 -2.15 10.07
C ARG A 127 16.23 -1.44 8.77
N VAL A 128 15.00 -0.94 8.63
CA VAL A 128 14.55 -0.15 7.48
C VAL A 128 14.78 1.32 7.78
N ARG A 129 15.34 2.04 6.82
CA ARG A 129 15.46 3.51 6.83
C ARG A 129 14.90 4.06 5.53
N VAL A 130 13.86 4.88 5.59
CA VAL A 130 13.28 5.53 4.43
C VAL A 130 13.60 7.03 4.48
N LEU A 131 14.38 7.50 3.52
CA LEU A 131 14.67 8.91 3.30
C LEU A 131 13.53 9.48 2.45
N PHE A 132 12.67 10.28 3.05
CA PHE A 132 11.54 10.90 2.37
C PHE A 132 11.79 12.37 2.09
N LEU A 133 11.68 12.76 0.82
CA LEU A 133 11.74 14.13 0.33
C LEU A 133 10.39 14.53 -0.25
N ASN A 134 9.86 15.69 0.15
CA ASN A 134 8.66 16.23 -0.46
C ASN A 134 9.00 17.31 -1.47
N GLN A 135 8.73 17.04 -2.76
CA GLN A 135 8.84 17.98 -3.90
C GLN A 135 7.47 18.36 -4.48
N ALA A 136 6.37 17.80 -3.94
CA ALA A 136 5.03 18.20 -4.33
C ALA A 136 4.63 19.55 -3.71
N GLY A 137 3.65 20.23 -4.29
CA GLY A 137 3.20 21.57 -3.86
C GLY A 137 2.51 21.64 -2.51
N HIS A 138 2.14 20.48 -1.94
CA HIS A 138 1.44 20.34 -0.66
C HIS A 138 2.32 19.64 0.38
N SER A 139 1.91 19.69 1.66
CA SER A 139 2.55 18.90 2.70
C SER A 139 2.18 17.42 2.57
N HIS A 140 3.17 16.54 2.69
CA HIS A 140 2.98 15.09 2.65
C HIS A 140 3.74 14.41 3.77
N SER A 141 3.46 13.13 4.02
CA SER A 141 4.18 12.27 4.95
C SER A 141 4.11 10.83 4.46
N LEU A 142 4.67 9.89 5.23
CA LEU A 142 4.49 8.46 4.98
C LEU A 142 4.11 7.76 6.29
N HIS A 143 3.10 6.90 6.19
CA HIS A 143 2.67 5.95 7.19
C HIS A 143 2.89 4.54 6.65
N PHE A 144 3.50 3.67 7.46
CA PHE A 144 3.78 2.28 7.08
C PHE A 144 2.94 1.35 7.94
N HIS A 145 1.96 0.67 7.37
CA HIS A 145 1.03 -0.17 8.12
C HIS A 145 1.71 -1.28 8.91
N GLY A 146 1.54 -1.26 10.23
CA GLY A 146 1.82 -2.36 11.13
C GLY A 146 3.29 -2.62 11.48
N VAL A 147 4.23 -1.70 11.15
CA VAL A 147 5.67 -1.96 11.28
C VAL A 147 6.49 -0.84 11.95
N HIS A 148 5.88 0.26 12.34
CA HIS A 148 6.61 1.41 12.87
C HIS A 148 6.28 1.71 14.34
N PRO A 149 7.19 2.34 15.10
CA PRO A 149 6.87 2.90 16.41
C PRO A 149 6.04 4.18 16.28
N ALA A 150 5.32 4.57 17.33
CA ALA A 150 4.36 5.68 17.30
C ALA A 150 4.93 7.01 16.78
N GLU A 151 6.19 7.31 17.05
CA GLU A 151 6.85 8.53 16.58
C GLU A 151 7.10 8.57 15.07
N MET A 152 6.98 7.42 14.39
CA MET A 152 7.14 7.25 12.93
C MET A 152 5.81 7.11 12.19
N ASP A 153 4.69 7.40 12.85
CA ASP A 153 3.32 7.20 12.35
C ASP A 153 2.96 8.06 11.13
N GLY A 154 3.77 9.06 10.78
CA GLY A 154 3.51 9.89 9.60
C GLY A 154 2.54 11.05 9.84
N VAL A 155 2.10 11.30 11.07
CA VAL A 155 1.19 12.43 11.41
C VAL A 155 1.86 13.81 11.31
N ARG A 156 3.19 13.85 11.22
CA ARG A 156 3.92 15.12 11.08
C ARG A 156 4.07 15.51 9.61
N PRO A 157 3.53 16.68 9.21
CA PRO A 157 3.66 17.11 7.82
C PRO A 157 5.10 17.46 7.45
N VAL A 158 5.52 17.01 6.28
CA VAL A 158 6.77 17.41 5.62
C VAL A 158 6.40 18.40 4.52
N SER A 159 6.75 19.66 4.69
CA SER A 159 6.45 20.72 3.72
C SER A 159 7.27 20.56 2.44
N HIS A 160 6.85 21.23 1.35
CA HIS A 160 7.59 21.28 0.08
C HIS A 160 9.08 21.65 0.30
N GLY A 161 9.97 20.94 -0.38
CA GLY A 161 11.43 21.11 -0.28
C GLY A 161 12.04 20.63 1.03
N LYS A 162 11.27 20.00 1.91
CA LYS A 162 11.75 19.42 3.18
C LYS A 162 11.84 17.91 3.09
N ALA A 163 12.69 17.34 3.94
CA ALA A 163 12.89 15.92 4.04
C ALA A 163 12.77 15.44 5.50
N THR A 164 12.46 14.15 5.66
CA THR A 164 12.45 13.44 6.94
C THR A 164 12.98 12.03 6.77
N ILE A 165 13.21 11.34 7.87
CA ILE A 165 13.62 9.93 7.89
C ILE A 165 12.60 9.16 8.72
N TYR A 166 12.11 8.06 8.15
CA TYR A 166 11.37 7.02 8.87
C TYR A 166 12.32 5.85 9.11
N GLU A 167 12.37 5.36 10.34
CA GLU A 167 13.28 4.28 10.71
C GLU A 167 12.61 3.31 11.68
N PHE A 168 12.53 2.03 11.29
CA PHE A 168 11.85 0.98 12.05
C PHE A 168 12.45 -0.40 11.71
N ASP A 169 12.13 -1.40 12.50
CA ASP A 169 12.54 -2.77 12.23
C ASP A 169 11.57 -3.43 11.24
N ALA A 170 12.08 -4.20 10.29
CA ALA A 170 11.28 -4.95 9.33
C ALA A 170 10.63 -6.16 10.04
N GLU A 171 9.54 -5.92 10.76
CA GLU A 171 8.76 -6.92 11.51
C GLU A 171 7.30 -6.48 11.65
N PRO A 172 6.37 -7.46 11.56
CA PRO A 172 6.49 -8.86 11.15
C PRO A 172 6.69 -9.00 9.63
N TYR A 173 7.11 -10.19 9.15
CA TYR A 173 7.12 -10.47 7.72
C TYR A 173 5.69 -10.46 7.15
N GLY A 174 5.59 -10.17 5.85
CA GLY A 174 4.31 -10.10 5.15
C GLY A 174 4.25 -9.02 4.08
N VAL A 175 3.05 -8.74 3.63
CA VAL A 175 2.75 -7.66 2.69
C VAL A 175 2.20 -6.48 3.48
N HIS A 176 2.89 -5.37 3.45
CA HIS A 176 2.52 -4.14 4.11
C HIS A 176 2.15 -3.07 3.08
N LEU A 177 1.51 -2.02 3.54
CA LEU A 177 1.13 -0.85 2.76
C LEU A 177 1.86 0.37 3.34
N TYR A 178 2.31 1.28 2.49
CA TYR A 178 2.66 2.62 2.89
C TYR A 178 1.87 3.66 2.08
N HIS A 179 1.50 4.77 2.71
CA HIS A 179 0.75 5.86 2.07
C HIS A 179 0.96 7.18 2.80
N CYS A 180 0.54 8.27 2.17
CA CYS A 180 0.51 9.57 2.83
C CYS A 180 -0.53 9.60 3.94
N HIS A 181 -0.20 10.22 5.10
CA HIS A 181 -1.06 10.29 6.28
C HIS A 181 -1.42 11.73 6.67
N ILE A 182 -1.36 12.67 5.73
CA ILE A 182 -1.79 14.06 5.94
C ILE A 182 -3.27 14.20 5.58
N GLU A 183 -4.01 14.88 6.43
CA GLU A 183 -5.44 15.15 6.18
C GLU A 183 -5.67 16.10 5.00
N PRO A 184 -6.70 15.84 4.20
CA PRO A 184 -7.62 14.70 4.24
C PRO A 184 -6.98 13.44 3.63
N VAL A 185 -6.76 12.41 4.47
CA VAL A 185 -5.98 11.20 4.12
C VAL A 185 -6.51 10.51 2.87
N THR A 186 -7.83 10.32 2.80
CA THR A 186 -8.52 9.71 1.64
C THR A 186 -8.15 10.41 0.33
N ARG A 187 -8.08 11.75 0.35
CA ARG A 187 -7.71 12.52 -0.84
C ARG A 187 -6.26 12.28 -1.27
N HIS A 188 -5.35 12.21 -0.30
CA HIS A 188 -3.93 11.96 -0.58
C HIS A 188 -3.71 10.56 -1.14
N ILE A 189 -4.46 9.57 -0.65
CA ILE A 189 -4.45 8.21 -1.18
C ILE A 189 -5.05 8.19 -2.59
N ALA A 190 -6.27 8.70 -2.79
CA ALA A 190 -6.94 8.73 -4.09
C ALA A 190 -6.10 9.43 -5.18
N LYS A 191 -5.28 10.42 -4.80
CA LYS A 191 -4.35 11.10 -5.71
C LYS A 191 -3.08 10.31 -6.03
N GLY A 192 -2.77 9.18 -5.35
CA GLY A 192 -1.69 8.28 -5.78
C GLY A 192 -0.53 8.09 -4.81
N LEU A 193 -0.57 8.68 -3.61
CA LEU A 193 0.53 8.59 -2.63
C LEU A 193 0.46 7.30 -1.82
N TYR A 194 0.70 6.16 -2.45
CA TYR A 194 0.70 4.83 -1.84
C TYR A 194 1.63 3.86 -2.56
N GLY A 195 1.99 2.78 -1.87
CA GLY A 195 2.75 1.66 -2.43
C GLY A 195 2.76 0.45 -1.50
N ILE A 196 3.30 -0.67 -2.00
CA ILE A 196 3.47 -1.91 -1.24
C ILE A 196 4.86 -1.94 -0.62
N PHE A 197 4.93 -2.45 0.60
CA PHE A 197 6.17 -2.80 1.28
C PHE A 197 6.14 -4.28 1.66
N ILE A 198 7.03 -5.08 1.09
CA ILE A 198 7.14 -6.52 1.34
C ILE A 198 8.27 -6.75 2.33
N ILE A 199 7.97 -7.50 3.38
CA ILE A 199 8.97 -8.04 4.29
C ILE A 199 9.02 -9.54 4.08
N ASP A 200 10.12 -10.02 3.53
CA ASP A 200 10.34 -11.45 3.30
C ASP A 200 10.49 -12.22 4.60
N PRO A 201 9.86 -13.42 4.72
CA PRO A 201 10.02 -14.27 5.88
C PRO A 201 11.47 -14.81 6.00
N PRO A 202 11.89 -15.23 7.20
CA PRO A 202 13.21 -15.88 7.39
C PRO A 202 13.35 -17.15 6.57
N GLN A 203 12.27 -17.93 6.45
CA GLN A 203 12.19 -19.08 5.56
C GLN A 203 11.68 -18.66 4.19
N SER A 204 12.46 -18.88 3.15
CA SER A 204 12.08 -18.53 1.79
C SER A 204 10.83 -19.30 1.33
N ARG A 205 9.93 -18.60 0.66
CA ARG A 205 8.83 -19.23 -0.08
C ARG A 205 9.38 -19.99 -1.30
N PRO A 206 8.64 -20.96 -1.84
CA PRO A 206 9.02 -21.61 -3.10
C PRO A 206 9.28 -20.58 -4.21
N PRO A 207 10.21 -20.84 -5.13
CA PRO A 207 10.43 -19.96 -6.31
C PRO A 207 9.13 -19.81 -7.10
N ALA A 208 8.83 -18.57 -7.52
CA ALA A 208 7.64 -18.22 -8.29
C ALA A 208 7.94 -17.05 -9.25
N ASP A 209 7.11 -16.83 -10.24
CA ASP A 209 7.06 -15.56 -10.96
C ASP A 209 6.27 -14.55 -10.09
N GLU A 210 6.99 -13.64 -9.49
CA GLU A 210 6.43 -12.69 -8.52
C GLU A 210 5.97 -11.41 -9.21
N MET A 211 4.75 -11.00 -8.91
CA MET A 211 4.11 -9.82 -9.51
C MET A 211 3.34 -9.02 -8.48
N VAL A 212 3.22 -7.72 -8.73
CA VAL A 212 2.45 -6.79 -7.90
C VAL A 212 1.26 -6.26 -8.68
N LEU A 213 0.06 -6.36 -8.12
CA LEU A 213 -1.16 -5.75 -8.65
C LEU A 213 -1.79 -4.86 -7.58
N VAL A 214 -1.88 -3.57 -7.87
CA VAL A 214 -2.55 -2.58 -7.00
C VAL A 214 -3.82 -2.11 -7.68
N MET A 215 -4.96 -2.36 -7.04
CA MET A 215 -6.27 -1.85 -7.47
C MET A 215 -6.45 -0.44 -6.94
N ALA A 216 -6.68 0.53 -7.82
CA ALA A 216 -6.89 1.93 -7.49
C ALA A 216 -8.07 2.52 -8.26
N GLY A 217 -8.70 3.55 -7.71
CA GLY A 217 -9.77 4.32 -8.33
C GLY A 217 -9.35 5.76 -8.58
N TYR A 218 -10.00 6.44 -9.52
CA TYR A 218 -9.75 7.82 -9.88
C TYR A 218 -11.06 8.62 -9.89
N ASP A 219 -11.17 9.53 -8.93
CA ASP A 219 -12.20 10.56 -8.83
C ASP A 219 -11.73 11.78 -9.64
N VAL A 220 -12.16 11.90 -10.89
CA VAL A 220 -11.67 12.93 -11.81
C VAL A 220 -12.41 14.26 -11.66
N ASN A 221 -13.59 14.26 -11.05
CA ASN A 221 -14.44 15.42 -10.88
C ASN A 221 -14.51 15.92 -9.42
N ASP A 222 -13.75 15.26 -8.51
CA ASP A 222 -13.63 15.63 -7.10
C ASP A 222 -14.96 15.55 -6.30
N ASP A 223 -15.86 14.59 -6.66
CA ASP A 223 -17.15 14.40 -6.00
C ASP A 223 -17.18 13.23 -4.99
N ASN A 224 -16.03 12.61 -4.73
CA ASN A 224 -15.82 11.42 -3.91
C ASN A 224 -16.46 10.15 -4.51
N LYS A 225 -16.45 10.05 -5.83
CA LYS A 225 -16.78 8.83 -6.57
C LYS A 225 -15.73 8.59 -7.63
N ASN A 226 -15.47 7.33 -7.94
CA ASN A 226 -14.50 7.00 -8.97
C ASN A 226 -15.19 6.84 -10.32
N GLU A 227 -14.70 7.53 -11.36
CA GLU A 227 -15.10 7.33 -12.74
C GLU A 227 -14.24 6.29 -13.44
N TYR A 228 -12.99 6.11 -13.00
CA TYR A 228 -12.07 5.14 -13.57
C TYR A 228 -11.42 4.29 -12.49
N TYR A 229 -11.06 3.08 -12.89
CA TYR A 229 -10.37 2.13 -12.02
C TYR A 229 -9.20 1.51 -12.78
N ALA A 230 -8.18 1.05 -12.06
CA ALA A 230 -7.01 0.50 -12.71
C ALA A 230 -6.31 -0.56 -11.86
N PHE A 231 -5.63 -1.48 -12.54
CA PHE A 231 -4.47 -2.16 -11.97
C PHE A 231 -3.20 -1.38 -12.31
N ASN A 232 -2.38 -1.08 -11.30
CA ASN A 232 -1.06 -0.44 -11.46
C ASN A 232 -1.10 0.87 -12.26
N GLY A 233 -2.12 1.70 -12.08
CA GLY A 233 -2.12 3.08 -12.51
C GLY A 233 -2.86 3.41 -13.81
N LEU A 234 -3.04 2.48 -14.76
CA LEU A 234 -3.73 2.78 -16.02
C LEU A 234 -4.93 1.87 -16.26
N PRO A 235 -6.13 2.46 -16.51
CA PRO A 235 -7.34 1.71 -16.87
C PRO A 235 -7.12 0.82 -18.09
N HIS A 236 -7.68 -0.39 -18.07
CA HIS A 236 -7.66 -1.37 -19.16
C HIS A 236 -6.26 -1.82 -19.64
N PHE A 237 -5.18 -1.38 -18.99
CA PHE A 237 -3.83 -1.62 -19.50
C PHE A 237 -3.56 -3.11 -19.73
N TYR A 238 -3.86 -3.98 -18.77
CA TYR A 238 -3.59 -5.41 -18.87
C TYR A 238 -4.62 -6.17 -19.71
N MET A 239 -5.75 -5.55 -20.09
CA MET A 239 -6.63 -6.09 -21.13
C MET A 239 -6.03 -5.89 -22.51
N ASN A 240 -5.46 -4.71 -22.76
CA ASN A 240 -4.83 -4.34 -24.02
C ASN A 240 -3.41 -4.92 -24.16
N ASN A 241 -2.75 -5.21 -23.03
CA ASN A 241 -1.40 -5.77 -22.95
C ASN A 241 -1.40 -6.96 -21.97
N PRO A 242 -1.82 -8.15 -22.40
CA PRO A 242 -1.91 -9.33 -21.53
C PRO A 242 -0.59 -9.67 -20.85
N ILE A 243 -0.65 -10.12 -19.60
CA ILE A 243 0.51 -10.56 -18.84
C ILE A 243 0.90 -11.96 -19.29
N ARG A 244 2.03 -12.07 -19.99
CA ARG A 244 2.53 -13.37 -20.47
C ARG A 244 3.15 -14.16 -19.33
N ILE A 245 2.72 -15.42 -19.18
CA ILE A 245 3.19 -16.38 -18.19
C ILE A 245 3.31 -17.77 -18.82
N TYR A 246 4.01 -18.68 -18.16
CA TYR A 246 4.19 -20.03 -18.69
C TYR A 246 3.24 -21.03 -18.03
N LYS A 247 2.82 -22.03 -18.82
CA LYS A 247 2.08 -23.18 -18.33
C LYS A 247 2.84 -23.85 -17.17
N ASP A 248 2.11 -24.27 -16.14
CA ASP A 248 2.60 -24.94 -14.93
C ASP A 248 3.63 -24.13 -14.10
N GLN A 249 3.85 -22.85 -14.44
CA GLN A 249 4.67 -21.95 -13.64
C GLN A 249 3.89 -21.47 -12.42
N LEU A 250 4.51 -21.56 -11.24
CA LEU A 250 3.94 -20.95 -10.03
C LEU A 250 3.97 -19.42 -10.16
N ILE A 251 2.81 -18.82 -10.06
CA ILE A 251 2.64 -17.36 -10.01
C ILE A 251 2.38 -16.96 -8.57
N ARG A 252 3.02 -15.90 -8.11
CA ARG A 252 2.77 -15.26 -6.82
C ARG A 252 2.41 -13.80 -7.03
N LEU A 253 1.14 -13.47 -6.83
CA LEU A 253 0.65 -12.10 -6.89
C LEU A 253 0.62 -11.48 -5.50
N TYR A 254 1.23 -10.32 -5.36
CA TYR A 254 1.04 -9.41 -4.23
C TYR A 254 -0.05 -8.43 -4.63
N VAL A 255 -1.24 -8.58 -4.06
CA VAL A 255 -2.42 -7.79 -4.44
C VAL A 255 -2.79 -6.83 -3.31
N LEU A 256 -2.96 -5.55 -3.64
CA LEU A 256 -3.42 -4.50 -2.74
C LEU A 256 -4.72 -3.91 -3.29
N ASN A 257 -5.75 -3.77 -2.44
CA ASN A 257 -6.87 -2.88 -2.72
C ASN A 257 -6.66 -1.54 -2.02
N ILE A 258 -6.57 -0.46 -2.80
CA ILE A 258 -6.46 0.92 -2.30
C ILE A 258 -7.49 1.83 -3.00
N ILE A 259 -8.58 1.25 -3.45
CA ILE A 259 -9.70 2.01 -4.04
C ILE A 259 -10.44 2.72 -2.91
N GLU A 260 -10.28 4.03 -2.82
CA GLU A 260 -11.06 4.88 -1.95
C GLU A 260 -12.48 5.07 -2.53
N PHE A 261 -13.44 5.46 -1.70
CA PHE A 261 -14.85 5.70 -2.02
C PHE A 261 -15.70 4.46 -2.31
N ASP A 262 -15.09 3.27 -2.46
CA ASP A 262 -15.80 1.99 -2.63
C ASP A 262 -15.49 1.08 -1.43
N PRO A 263 -16.48 0.65 -0.64
CA PRO A 263 -16.24 0.06 0.69
C PRO A 263 -15.55 -1.31 0.65
N ALA A 264 -15.75 -2.08 -0.41
CA ALA A 264 -15.12 -3.40 -0.60
C ALA A 264 -15.13 -3.79 -2.07
N ILE A 265 -14.00 -4.35 -2.51
CA ILE A 265 -13.79 -4.82 -3.87
C ILE A 265 -13.48 -6.31 -3.82
N THR A 266 -13.85 -7.06 -4.84
CA THR A 266 -13.40 -8.44 -4.99
C THR A 266 -12.21 -8.51 -5.93
N PHE A 267 -11.41 -9.57 -5.81
CA PHE A 267 -10.49 -10.02 -6.84
C PHE A 267 -10.93 -11.41 -7.30
N HIS A 268 -11.17 -11.57 -8.60
CA HIS A 268 -11.58 -12.81 -9.23
C HIS A 268 -10.60 -13.20 -10.33
N LEU A 269 -10.33 -14.51 -10.44
CA LEU A 269 -9.50 -15.11 -11.48
C LEU A 269 -10.30 -16.16 -12.24
N HIS A 270 -10.39 -16.01 -13.55
CA HIS A 270 -11.10 -16.97 -14.41
C HIS A 270 -10.38 -18.32 -14.50
N ALA A 271 -11.19 -19.37 -14.54
CA ALA A 271 -10.80 -20.76 -14.83
C ALA A 271 -9.75 -21.37 -13.87
N ASN A 272 -9.49 -20.74 -12.74
CA ASN A 272 -8.52 -21.25 -11.78
C ASN A 272 -8.90 -20.86 -10.35
N PHE A 273 -8.48 -21.70 -9.41
CA PHE A 273 -8.47 -21.37 -7.98
C PHE A 273 -7.06 -20.95 -7.58
N PHE A 274 -6.97 -20.02 -6.64
CA PHE A 274 -5.70 -19.58 -6.06
C PHE A 274 -5.69 -19.77 -4.55
N ASP A 275 -4.51 -20.04 -4.02
CA ASP A 275 -4.26 -20.10 -2.58
C ASP A 275 -4.08 -18.68 -2.05
N VAL A 276 -4.80 -18.33 -0.97
CA VAL A 276 -4.80 -17.00 -0.35
C VAL A 276 -3.95 -17.02 0.92
N TYR A 277 -2.92 -16.20 0.96
CA TYR A 277 -2.14 -15.93 2.17
C TYR A 277 -2.48 -14.54 2.68
N ARG A 278 -3.37 -14.45 3.68
CA ARG A 278 -3.83 -13.18 4.24
C ARG A 278 -2.66 -12.37 4.77
N TYR A 279 -2.49 -11.15 4.24
CA TYR A 279 -1.37 -10.24 4.50
C TYR A 279 0.02 -10.86 4.24
N GLY A 280 0.11 -12.04 3.67
CA GLY A 280 1.39 -12.75 3.50
C GLY A 280 2.08 -13.18 4.80
N MET A 281 1.40 -13.11 5.95
CA MET A 281 1.95 -13.36 7.29
C MET A 281 1.95 -14.84 7.69
N SER A 282 1.66 -15.75 6.78
CA SER A 282 1.68 -17.19 7.00
C SER A 282 2.40 -17.88 5.85
N MET A 283 3.04 -19.00 6.13
CA MET A 283 3.60 -19.92 5.12
C MET A 283 2.57 -20.95 4.64
N THR A 284 1.38 -20.98 5.26
CA THR A 284 0.25 -21.84 4.89
C THR A 284 -0.90 -20.96 4.41
N PRO A 285 -1.55 -21.29 3.28
CA PRO A 285 -2.70 -20.53 2.80
C PRO A 285 -3.86 -20.60 3.80
N ALA A 286 -4.60 -19.53 3.93
CA ALA A 286 -5.80 -19.45 4.77
C ALA A 286 -7.01 -20.11 4.09
N GLU A 287 -7.06 -20.02 2.75
CA GLU A 287 -8.16 -20.55 1.93
C GLU A 287 -7.70 -20.79 0.49
N LYS A 288 -8.51 -21.54 -0.26
CA LYS A 288 -8.38 -21.68 -1.71
C LYS A 288 -9.72 -21.27 -2.36
N THR A 289 -9.68 -20.30 -3.24
CA THR A 289 -10.87 -19.70 -3.86
C THR A 289 -10.55 -19.17 -5.26
N ASP A 290 -11.55 -18.86 -6.04
CA ASP A 290 -11.46 -18.14 -7.33
C ASP A 290 -11.88 -16.67 -7.20
N VAL A 291 -12.46 -16.30 -6.05
CA VAL A 291 -12.86 -14.92 -5.74
C VAL A 291 -12.63 -14.63 -4.26
N VAL A 292 -12.07 -13.46 -3.95
CA VAL A 292 -11.85 -13.00 -2.57
C VAL A 292 -12.29 -11.55 -2.43
N THR A 293 -13.02 -11.26 -1.34
CA THR A 293 -13.36 -9.87 -0.99
C THR A 293 -12.18 -9.22 -0.28
N MET A 294 -11.86 -8.01 -0.68
CA MET A 294 -10.81 -7.18 -0.13
C MET A 294 -11.39 -5.81 0.25
N GLY A 295 -11.37 -5.47 1.52
CA GLY A 295 -11.63 -4.12 2.00
C GLY A 295 -10.54 -3.13 1.59
N ILE A 296 -10.80 -1.83 1.78
CA ILE A 296 -9.78 -0.78 1.55
C ILE A 296 -8.56 -1.09 2.42
N ALA A 297 -7.36 -0.97 1.86
CA ALA A 297 -6.07 -1.27 2.48
C ALA A 297 -5.80 -2.76 2.76
N GLU A 298 -6.67 -3.68 2.39
CA GLU A 298 -6.33 -5.11 2.43
C GLU A 298 -5.33 -5.46 1.32
N ARG A 299 -4.38 -6.33 1.67
CA ARG A 299 -3.31 -6.80 0.79
C ARG A 299 -2.98 -8.25 1.13
N HIS A 300 -2.85 -9.07 0.09
CA HIS A 300 -2.68 -10.52 0.24
C HIS A 300 -1.66 -11.03 -0.78
N ILE A 301 -1.21 -12.27 -0.56
CA ILE A 301 -0.51 -13.05 -1.59
C ILE A 301 -1.50 -14.05 -2.14
N PHE A 302 -1.57 -14.14 -3.48
CA PHE A 302 -2.29 -15.19 -4.20
C PHE A 302 -1.30 -16.06 -4.96
N GLU A 303 -1.38 -17.38 -4.79
CA GLU A 303 -0.54 -18.33 -5.50
C GLU A 303 -1.38 -19.28 -6.35
N PHE A 304 -0.98 -19.45 -7.60
CA PHE A 304 -1.64 -20.35 -8.57
C PHE A 304 -0.72 -20.73 -9.72
N ALA A 305 -1.14 -21.73 -10.52
CA ALA A 305 -0.52 -22.09 -11.78
C ALA A 305 -1.60 -22.51 -12.79
N PHE A 306 -1.43 -22.18 -14.07
CA PHE A 306 -2.35 -22.61 -15.13
C PHE A 306 -1.85 -23.88 -15.81
N ARG A 307 -2.75 -24.85 -15.98
CA ARG A 307 -2.45 -26.14 -16.65
C ARG A 307 -2.55 -26.07 -18.16
N TYR A 308 -3.32 -25.12 -18.69
CA TYR A 308 -3.64 -25.05 -20.12
C TYR A 308 -3.23 -23.71 -20.69
N PRO A 309 -2.65 -23.67 -21.90
CA PRO A 309 -2.44 -22.42 -22.63
C PRO A 309 -3.77 -21.73 -22.93
N GLY A 310 -3.74 -20.40 -23.00
CA GLY A 310 -4.93 -19.61 -23.29
C GLY A 310 -4.90 -18.22 -22.65
N LYS A 311 -5.96 -17.46 -22.82
CA LYS A 311 -6.14 -16.14 -22.19
C LYS A 311 -7.17 -16.25 -21.08
N TYR A 312 -6.80 -15.77 -19.91
CA TYR A 312 -7.60 -15.87 -18.69
C TYR A 312 -7.73 -14.51 -18.04
N MET A 313 -8.96 -14.06 -17.82
CA MET A 313 -9.25 -12.76 -17.22
C MET A 313 -9.03 -12.77 -15.70
N PHE A 314 -8.69 -11.60 -15.17
CA PHE A 314 -8.75 -11.30 -13.75
C PHE A 314 -9.35 -9.89 -13.58
N HIS A 315 -10.25 -9.72 -12.63
CA HIS A 315 -10.97 -8.45 -12.39
C HIS A 315 -11.73 -8.49 -11.06
N PRO A 316 -12.16 -7.34 -10.50
CA PRO A 316 -13.22 -7.29 -9.50
C PRO A 316 -14.53 -7.85 -10.07
N HIS A 317 -15.28 -8.61 -9.27
CA HIS A 317 -16.60 -9.13 -9.71
C HIS A 317 -17.73 -8.09 -9.62
N GLN A 318 -17.39 -6.85 -9.31
CA GLN A 318 -18.22 -5.67 -9.49
C GLN A 318 -18.04 -5.18 -10.93
N ASP A 319 -19.01 -5.47 -11.79
CA ASP A 319 -18.94 -5.21 -13.23
C ASP A 319 -18.61 -3.74 -13.54
N ALA A 320 -19.24 -2.79 -12.85
CA ALA A 320 -18.98 -1.37 -13.05
C ALA A 320 -17.51 -0.98 -12.80
N ILE A 321 -16.82 -1.63 -11.85
CA ILE A 321 -15.40 -1.39 -11.55
C ILE A 321 -14.53 -2.02 -12.63
N ALA A 322 -14.84 -3.25 -13.03
CA ALA A 322 -14.14 -3.96 -14.09
C ALA A 322 -14.27 -3.21 -15.44
N GLU A 323 -15.50 -2.86 -15.84
CA GLU A 323 -15.80 -2.17 -17.10
C GLU A 323 -15.22 -0.77 -17.18
N ASN A 324 -15.00 -0.10 -16.05
CA ASN A 324 -14.35 1.21 -15.98
C ASN A 324 -12.81 1.11 -15.77
N GLY A 325 -12.20 -0.05 -16.03
CA GLY A 325 -10.77 -0.17 -16.25
C GLY A 325 -10.00 -1.16 -15.38
N CYS A 326 -10.56 -1.63 -14.24
CA CYS A 326 -9.87 -2.55 -13.34
C CYS A 326 -10.00 -4.01 -13.83
N MET A 327 -9.44 -4.32 -14.98
CA MET A 327 -9.43 -5.67 -15.56
C MET A 327 -8.16 -5.97 -16.32
N GLY A 328 -7.84 -7.25 -16.43
CA GLY A 328 -6.66 -7.71 -17.15
C GLY A 328 -6.76 -9.15 -17.62
N GLN A 329 -5.76 -9.60 -18.34
CA GLN A 329 -5.63 -10.97 -18.84
C GLN A 329 -4.23 -11.53 -18.58
N PHE A 330 -4.16 -12.78 -18.18
CA PHE A 330 -2.97 -13.62 -18.34
C PHE A 330 -3.02 -14.29 -19.70
N GLU A 331 -1.90 -14.25 -20.43
CA GLU A 331 -1.66 -15.05 -21.61
C GLU A 331 -0.72 -16.21 -21.26
N VAL A 332 -1.27 -17.40 -21.14
CA VAL A 332 -0.53 -18.61 -20.78
C VAL A 332 0.02 -19.27 -22.03
N VAL A 333 1.33 -19.44 -22.10
CA VAL A 333 2.04 -20.05 -23.25
C VAL A 333 2.78 -21.33 -22.85
N THR A 334 3.05 -22.20 -23.85
CA THR A 334 3.82 -23.43 -23.66
C THR A 334 5.31 -23.19 -23.94
N GLY A 335 6.16 -23.21 -22.90
CA GLY A 335 7.61 -23.21 -23.04
C GLY A 335 8.25 -21.81 -23.15
N LYS A 336 9.57 -21.76 -22.85
CA LYS A 336 10.40 -20.55 -22.95
C LYS A 336 10.88 -20.26 -24.39
N GLU A 337 10.62 -21.12 -25.34
CA GLU A 337 11.24 -21.09 -26.68
C GLU A 337 10.54 -20.13 -27.68
N ASP A 338 9.36 -19.58 -27.34
CA ASP A 338 8.64 -18.63 -28.20
C ASP A 338 9.11 -17.17 -28.03
N GLN A 339 10.33 -16.92 -27.58
CA GLN A 339 10.93 -15.58 -27.47
C GLN A 339 11.92 -15.25 -28.60
N SER A 340 11.68 -15.73 -29.79
CA SER A 340 12.47 -15.32 -30.98
C SER A 340 11.73 -14.29 -31.84
#